data_cefd1f1bb736a80c8edc2421ff8eb047
#
_entry.id   cefd1f1bb736a80c8edc2421ff8eb047
#
_cell.length_a   1.000
_cell.length_b   1.000
_cell.length_c   1.000
_cell.angle_alpha   90.00
_cell.angle_beta   90.00
_cell.angle_gamma   90.00
#
_symmetry.space_group_name_H-M   'P 1'
#
loop_
_entity.id
_entity.type
_entity.pdbx_description
1 polymer ?
#
loop_
_entity_poly.entity_id
_entity_poly.type
_entity_poly.pdbx_seq_one_letter_code
_entity_poly.pdbx_strand_id
1 'polypeptide(L)'
;MAAAPACSGGNLALVDSTTALTTRLAGAYADLGLGHAVISPGSRNTPLALAFAAEHRITCHVVHDERSAGFFGLGIAKQSGIPAALICTSGTASANYLPAVVEAGLARVPLLVLTADRPPELRGNSAPQTIDQIGIYGRSVRLFHDVGVPDKLNAAGAPSLALRSWAAAHDAPHGPVHLNLPFREPLATPTDPAPPSNLTFRHGAVQLPPEDLVELAGRISGRRSLIVVGGHQRPGFAAACAMLSAEARIPVVADVQARFPSPTTIAHGDLLAGAGFFASQPPEAIVRIGPVPTSRPLWEWMRGSPADQIVVDDAGWRDPLSTARNAYRADPAVTFADLAGRLEPTPEDWLPTWIDADQRVSEAVADALTTELFPNEPSIARSVWDAAPSGATIYAGSSMPIRDLDSLSGRPRGDVAVLSNRGANGIDGLLSAGAGAAASDGRRVIVLAGDLSTLHDATALGEIARFGLRVTIVVVNNDGGGIFHFLPQADQMPLDRFETLFGTPHGHSLARIANAFGVPSRTVDTEAGLQAALGEDDGPLLVEVATDRTENVAVHHRLRTAVRAALA
;
A
#
# COMPACT_ATOMS: atom_id res chain seq x y z
N MET A 1 -46.32 -48.56 21.87
CA MET A 1 -45.90 -47.21 22.23
C MET A 1 -44.60 -47.33 23.01
N ALA A 2 -43.48 -47.11 22.38
CA ALA A 2 -42.20 -46.93 23.03
C ALA A 2 -41.50 -45.77 22.31
N ALA A 3 -41.28 -44.68 23.04
CA ALA A 3 -40.62 -43.48 22.51
C ALA A 3 -39.15 -43.79 22.25
N ALA A 4 -38.65 -43.39 21.09
CA ALA A 4 -37.23 -43.43 20.73
C ALA A 4 -36.45 -42.41 21.58
N PRO A 5 -35.23 -42.73 22.05
CA PRO A 5 -34.43 -41.76 22.78
C PRO A 5 -33.87 -40.70 21.83
N ALA A 6 -34.03 -39.46 22.22
CA ALA A 6 -33.49 -38.32 21.52
C ALA A 6 -31.93 -38.35 21.50
N CYS A 7 -31.32 -38.49 20.34
CA CYS A 7 -29.90 -38.26 20.12
C CYS A 7 -29.61 -36.75 20.17
N SER A 8 -29.51 -36.15 21.34
CA SER A 8 -29.29 -34.70 21.49
C SER A 8 -27.93 -34.29 22.11
N GLY A 9 -27.10 -35.23 22.53
CA GLY A 9 -25.88 -34.89 23.27
C GLY A 9 -24.63 -34.58 22.43
N GLY A 10 -24.50 -35.14 21.23
CA GLY A 10 -23.29 -35.00 20.43
C GLY A 10 -23.21 -33.68 19.61
N ASN A 11 -24.36 -33.22 19.12
CA ASN A 11 -24.43 -32.01 18.32
C ASN A 11 -24.25 -30.71 19.13
N LEU A 12 -24.79 -30.64 20.33
CA LEU A 12 -24.65 -29.49 21.22
C LEU A 12 -23.18 -29.23 21.62
N ALA A 13 -22.38 -30.28 21.84
CA ALA A 13 -20.98 -30.15 22.21
C ALA A 13 -20.09 -29.66 21.04
N LEU A 14 -20.41 -30.05 19.79
CA LEU A 14 -19.72 -29.59 18.59
C LEU A 14 -20.07 -28.12 18.24
N VAL A 15 -21.34 -27.76 18.37
CA VAL A 15 -21.85 -26.39 18.20
C VAL A 15 -21.18 -25.46 19.21
N ASP A 16 -21.10 -25.86 20.46
CA ASP A 16 -20.45 -25.12 21.54
C ASP A 16 -18.95 -24.90 21.23
N SER A 17 -18.22 -25.91 20.73
CA SER A 17 -16.82 -25.80 20.42
C SER A 17 -16.56 -24.85 19.24
N THR A 18 -17.40 -24.84 18.19
CA THR A 18 -17.29 -23.94 17.05
C THR A 18 -17.51 -22.49 17.49
N THR A 19 -18.57 -22.24 18.22
CA THR A 19 -18.90 -20.95 18.82
C THR A 19 -17.79 -20.48 19.76
N ALA A 20 -17.33 -21.36 20.66
CA ALA A 20 -16.26 -21.04 21.61
C ALA A 20 -14.93 -20.72 20.93
N LEU A 21 -14.56 -21.43 19.86
CA LEU A 21 -13.36 -21.12 19.05
C LEU A 21 -13.46 -19.74 18.43
N THR A 22 -14.54 -19.48 17.70
CA THR A 22 -14.67 -18.26 16.88
C THR A 22 -14.86 -17.00 17.73
N THR A 23 -15.64 -17.05 18.81
CA THR A 23 -15.83 -15.90 19.72
C THR A 23 -14.57 -15.58 20.50
N ARG A 24 -13.85 -16.61 21.01
CA ARG A 24 -12.56 -16.38 21.68
C ARG A 24 -11.50 -15.85 20.73
N LEU A 25 -11.50 -16.29 19.47
CA LEU A 25 -10.58 -15.79 18.47
C LEU A 25 -10.86 -14.31 18.16
N ALA A 26 -12.11 -13.92 17.94
CA ALA A 26 -12.52 -12.54 17.72
C ALA A 26 -12.17 -11.64 18.92
N GLY A 27 -12.54 -12.05 20.14
CA GLY A 27 -12.23 -11.31 21.37
C GLY A 27 -10.72 -11.16 21.60
N ALA A 28 -9.95 -12.22 21.35
CA ALA A 28 -8.49 -12.20 21.47
C ALA A 28 -7.83 -11.24 20.47
N TYR A 29 -8.29 -11.20 19.22
CA TYR A 29 -7.80 -10.22 18.26
C TYR A 29 -8.19 -8.79 18.63
N ALA A 30 -9.39 -8.57 19.16
CA ALA A 30 -9.79 -7.26 19.67
C ALA A 30 -8.92 -6.81 20.86
N ASP A 31 -8.56 -7.72 21.78
CA ASP A 31 -7.62 -7.45 22.87
C ASP A 31 -6.23 -7.04 22.36
N LEU A 32 -5.79 -7.58 21.21
CA LEU A 32 -4.53 -7.26 20.56
C LEU A 32 -4.57 -5.96 19.75
N GLY A 33 -5.77 -5.36 19.56
CA GLY A 33 -5.94 -4.08 18.88
C GLY A 33 -6.55 -4.17 17.47
N LEU A 34 -7.10 -5.33 17.06
CA LEU A 34 -7.83 -5.45 15.81
C LEU A 34 -9.07 -4.55 15.83
N GLY A 35 -9.12 -3.55 14.96
CA GLY A 35 -10.25 -2.63 14.86
C GLY A 35 -11.21 -2.92 13.70
N HIS A 36 -10.77 -3.67 12.68
CA HIS A 36 -11.54 -3.85 11.46
C HIS A 36 -11.50 -5.29 10.93
N ALA A 37 -12.67 -5.79 10.50
CA ALA A 37 -12.82 -7.04 9.78
C ALA A 37 -13.57 -6.80 8.46
N VAL A 38 -13.07 -7.36 7.36
CA VAL A 38 -13.71 -7.34 6.05
C VAL A 38 -14.27 -8.73 5.80
N ILE A 39 -15.60 -8.81 5.63
CA ILE A 39 -16.34 -10.07 5.54
C ILE A 39 -16.96 -10.18 4.16
N SER A 40 -16.58 -11.22 3.40
CA SER A 40 -17.31 -11.58 2.18
C SER A 40 -18.38 -12.61 2.52
N PRO A 41 -19.65 -12.36 2.12
CA PRO A 41 -20.77 -13.20 2.51
C PRO A 41 -20.65 -14.64 2.00
N GLY A 42 -20.95 -15.61 2.87
CA GLY A 42 -20.99 -17.01 2.49
C GLY A 42 -21.49 -17.91 3.63
N SER A 43 -21.94 -19.12 3.32
CA SER A 43 -22.50 -20.02 4.32
C SER A 43 -21.44 -20.59 5.27
N ARG A 44 -20.28 -21.05 4.73
CA ARG A 44 -19.29 -21.76 5.57
C ARG A 44 -18.58 -20.85 6.57
N ASN A 45 -18.47 -19.54 6.29
CA ASN A 45 -17.89 -18.58 7.23
C ASN A 45 -18.88 -18.00 8.26
N THR A 46 -20.12 -18.48 8.30
CA THR A 46 -21.14 -18.00 9.27
C THR A 46 -20.62 -17.97 10.71
N PRO A 47 -19.92 -18.99 11.25
CA PRO A 47 -19.42 -18.94 12.62
C PRO A 47 -18.45 -17.78 12.87
N LEU A 48 -17.55 -17.49 11.90
CA LEU A 48 -16.64 -16.36 11.98
C LEU A 48 -17.37 -15.03 11.85
N ALA A 49 -18.26 -14.90 10.85
CA ALA A 49 -19.01 -13.68 10.62
C ALA A 49 -19.83 -13.27 11.84
N LEU A 50 -20.53 -14.20 12.47
CA LEU A 50 -21.32 -13.94 13.68
C LEU A 50 -20.43 -13.56 14.87
N ALA A 51 -19.31 -14.26 15.09
CA ALA A 51 -18.40 -13.98 16.19
C ALA A 51 -17.74 -12.61 16.09
N PHE A 52 -17.25 -12.24 14.87
CA PHE A 52 -16.64 -10.93 14.66
C PHE A 52 -17.67 -9.80 14.72
N ALA A 53 -18.88 -10.01 14.21
CA ALA A 53 -19.96 -9.02 14.29
C ALA A 53 -20.48 -8.81 15.72
N ALA A 54 -20.40 -9.83 16.59
CA ALA A 54 -20.75 -9.71 18.00
C ALA A 54 -19.69 -8.96 18.83
N GLU A 55 -18.44 -8.89 18.37
CA GLU A 55 -17.35 -8.19 19.06
C GLU A 55 -17.40 -6.69 18.73
N HIS A 56 -17.98 -5.90 19.61
CA HIS A 56 -18.28 -4.48 19.41
C HIS A 56 -17.04 -3.57 19.20
N ARG A 57 -15.85 -4.05 19.55
CA ARG A 57 -14.58 -3.34 19.32
C ARG A 57 -14.09 -3.49 17.88
N ILE A 58 -14.70 -4.38 17.09
CA ILE A 58 -14.34 -4.62 15.69
C ILE A 58 -15.43 -4.08 14.77
N THR A 59 -15.08 -3.17 13.91
CA THR A 59 -15.95 -2.68 12.83
C THR A 59 -15.95 -3.67 11.68
N CYS A 60 -17.11 -4.23 11.35
CA CYS A 60 -17.26 -5.18 10.26
C CYS A 60 -17.71 -4.49 8.97
N HIS A 61 -16.93 -4.66 7.91
CA HIS A 61 -17.22 -4.19 6.56
C HIS A 61 -17.62 -5.40 5.69
N VAL A 62 -18.85 -5.41 5.19
CA VAL A 62 -19.31 -6.49 4.31
C VAL A 62 -19.03 -6.11 2.86
N VAL A 63 -18.15 -6.84 2.18
CA VAL A 63 -17.72 -6.60 0.80
C VAL A 63 -17.98 -7.84 -0.04
N HIS A 64 -18.72 -7.69 -1.18
CA HIS A 64 -19.23 -8.84 -1.92
C HIS A 64 -18.17 -9.53 -2.78
N ASP A 65 -17.31 -8.76 -3.45
CA ASP A 65 -16.21 -9.27 -4.27
C ASP A 65 -14.99 -9.51 -3.37
N GLU A 66 -14.56 -10.76 -3.25
CA GLU A 66 -13.45 -11.14 -2.36
C GLU A 66 -12.13 -10.50 -2.79
N ARG A 67 -11.89 -10.29 -4.08
CA ARG A 67 -10.72 -9.57 -4.56
C ARG A 67 -10.73 -8.13 -4.03
N SER A 68 -11.83 -7.42 -4.20
CA SER A 68 -12.04 -6.08 -3.66
C SER A 68 -11.94 -6.07 -2.12
N ALA A 69 -12.50 -7.07 -1.45
CA ALA A 69 -12.43 -7.23 0.01
C ALA A 69 -10.98 -7.36 0.49
N GLY A 70 -10.16 -8.14 -0.21
CA GLY A 70 -8.74 -8.29 0.09
C GLY A 70 -7.99 -6.97 0.03
N PHE A 71 -8.20 -6.19 -1.03
CA PHE A 71 -7.58 -4.87 -1.19
C PHE A 71 -8.18 -3.81 -0.26
N PHE A 72 -9.46 -3.89 0.07
CA PHE A 72 -10.07 -3.04 1.07
C PHE A 72 -9.39 -3.22 2.44
N GLY A 73 -9.19 -4.46 2.87
CA GLY A 73 -8.44 -4.77 4.09
C GLY A 73 -6.97 -4.31 4.01
N LEU A 74 -6.34 -4.44 2.85
CA LEU A 74 -4.99 -3.92 2.61
C LEU A 74 -4.93 -2.39 2.80
N GLY A 75 -5.91 -1.66 2.28
CA GLY A 75 -6.02 -0.21 2.45
C GLY A 75 -6.16 0.20 3.92
N ILE A 76 -7.03 -0.50 4.68
CA ILE A 76 -7.15 -0.31 6.13
C ILE A 76 -5.79 -0.48 6.81
N ALA A 77 -5.10 -1.58 6.52
CA ALA A 77 -3.83 -1.90 7.17
C ALA A 77 -2.70 -0.95 6.78
N LYS A 78 -2.65 -0.47 5.52
CA LYS A 78 -1.67 0.55 5.09
C LYS A 78 -1.91 1.89 5.80
N GLN A 79 -3.17 2.27 5.98
CA GLN A 79 -3.54 3.56 6.59
C GLN A 79 -3.29 3.56 8.12
N SER A 80 -3.68 2.49 8.80
CA SER A 80 -3.61 2.39 10.26
C SER A 80 -2.28 1.85 10.80
N GLY A 81 -1.54 1.07 9.99
CA GLY A 81 -0.42 0.27 10.46
C GLY A 81 -0.84 -0.97 11.27
N ILE A 82 -2.15 -1.22 11.43
CA ILE A 82 -2.73 -2.32 12.19
C ILE A 82 -3.33 -3.33 11.21
N PRO A 83 -3.20 -4.65 11.42
CA PRO A 83 -3.83 -5.65 10.55
C PRO A 83 -5.34 -5.45 10.43
N ALA A 84 -5.90 -5.70 9.24
CA ALA A 84 -7.33 -5.98 9.08
C ALA A 84 -7.53 -7.50 8.97
N ALA A 85 -8.66 -8.01 9.49
CA ALA A 85 -9.07 -9.39 9.28
C ALA A 85 -9.85 -9.52 7.96
N LEU A 86 -9.48 -10.49 7.12
CA LEU A 86 -10.20 -10.86 5.90
C LEU A 86 -10.91 -12.19 6.15
N ILE A 87 -12.23 -12.21 6.00
CA ILE A 87 -13.07 -13.38 6.34
C ILE A 87 -13.89 -13.76 5.11
N CYS A 88 -13.71 -14.98 4.61
CA CYS A 88 -14.49 -15.51 3.49
C CYS A 88 -14.92 -16.96 3.68
N THR A 89 -15.83 -17.39 2.84
CA THR A 89 -16.29 -18.79 2.75
C THR A 89 -15.27 -19.67 2.04
N SER A 90 -15.55 -20.97 1.94
CA SER A 90 -14.70 -21.93 1.24
C SER A 90 -14.82 -21.82 -0.30
N GLY A 91 -13.88 -22.42 -0.99
CA GLY A 91 -13.86 -22.47 -2.45
C GLY A 91 -13.09 -21.30 -3.07
N THR A 92 -13.52 -20.82 -4.23
CA THR A 92 -12.84 -19.76 -4.98
C THR A 92 -12.80 -18.41 -4.24
N ALA A 93 -13.64 -18.20 -3.23
CA ALA A 93 -13.59 -17.05 -2.35
C ALA A 93 -12.20 -16.85 -1.74
N SER A 94 -11.61 -17.93 -1.19
CA SER A 94 -10.26 -17.88 -0.65
C SER A 94 -9.20 -17.57 -1.72
N ALA A 95 -9.35 -18.13 -2.94
CA ALA A 95 -8.43 -17.88 -4.05
C ALA A 95 -8.44 -16.41 -4.51
N ASN A 96 -9.58 -15.75 -4.45
CA ASN A 96 -9.72 -14.34 -4.86
C ASN A 96 -8.97 -13.36 -3.95
N TYR A 97 -8.60 -13.74 -2.73
CA TYR A 97 -7.73 -12.91 -1.87
C TYR A 97 -6.25 -12.91 -2.31
N LEU A 98 -5.83 -13.87 -3.17
CA LEU A 98 -4.42 -14.04 -3.54
C LEU A 98 -3.74 -12.76 -4.04
N PRO A 99 -4.31 -11.94 -4.93
CA PRO A 99 -3.67 -10.71 -5.39
C PRO A 99 -3.35 -9.74 -4.24
N ALA A 100 -4.29 -9.51 -3.33
CA ALA A 100 -4.10 -8.66 -2.17
C ALA A 100 -3.07 -9.23 -1.17
N VAL A 101 -3.07 -10.55 -0.98
CA VAL A 101 -2.09 -11.25 -0.13
C VAL A 101 -0.68 -11.15 -0.69
N VAL A 102 -0.52 -11.27 -2.02
CA VAL A 102 0.78 -11.07 -2.70
C VAL A 102 1.28 -9.63 -2.51
N GLU A 103 0.42 -8.64 -2.78
CA GLU A 103 0.76 -7.23 -2.58
C GLU A 103 1.15 -6.96 -1.12
N ALA A 104 0.35 -7.44 -0.15
CA ALA A 104 0.63 -7.29 1.29
C ALA A 104 1.97 -7.93 1.69
N GLY A 105 2.26 -9.12 1.17
CA GLY A 105 3.51 -9.83 1.44
C GLY A 105 4.75 -9.08 0.96
N LEU A 106 4.69 -8.50 -0.24
CA LEU A 106 5.77 -7.72 -0.86
C LEU A 106 5.89 -6.32 -0.25
N ALA A 107 4.75 -5.66 0.00
CA ALA A 107 4.71 -4.33 0.62
C ALA A 107 4.95 -4.37 2.15
N ARG A 108 5.05 -5.55 2.75
CA ARG A 108 5.22 -5.77 4.21
C ARG A 108 4.06 -5.15 5.02
N VAL A 109 2.84 -5.41 4.57
CA VAL A 109 1.62 -4.95 5.23
C VAL A 109 1.01 -6.12 6.00
N PRO A 110 0.74 -5.98 7.31
CA PRO A 110 0.16 -7.06 8.09
C PRO A 110 -1.32 -7.26 7.74
N LEU A 111 -1.75 -8.51 7.53
CA LEU A 111 -3.14 -8.91 7.32
C LEU A 111 -3.42 -10.23 8.05
N LEU A 112 -4.65 -10.41 8.54
CA LEU A 112 -5.15 -11.66 9.11
C LEU A 112 -6.15 -12.29 8.14
N VAL A 113 -5.71 -13.29 7.36
CA VAL A 113 -6.57 -13.97 6.38
C VAL A 113 -7.18 -15.20 7.03
N LEU A 114 -8.49 -15.16 7.28
CA LEU A 114 -9.28 -16.17 7.99
C LEU A 114 -10.24 -16.82 7.00
N THR A 115 -9.83 -17.92 6.37
CA THR A 115 -10.66 -18.64 5.40
C THR A 115 -11.43 -19.75 6.05
N ALA A 116 -12.76 -19.72 5.93
CA ALA A 116 -13.55 -20.89 6.28
C ALA A 116 -13.34 -22.00 5.24
N ASP A 117 -13.34 -23.27 5.69
CA ASP A 117 -13.12 -24.40 4.82
C ASP A 117 -14.12 -25.53 5.08
N ARG A 118 -14.22 -26.46 4.15
CA ARG A 118 -14.89 -27.73 4.36
C ARG A 118 -14.06 -28.61 5.30
N PRO A 119 -14.72 -29.43 6.16
CA PRO A 119 -14.00 -30.35 7.01
C PRO A 119 -13.24 -31.42 6.19
N PRO A 120 -12.20 -32.06 6.78
CA PRO A 120 -11.31 -32.98 6.04
C PRO A 120 -12.03 -34.10 5.28
N GLU A 121 -13.13 -34.63 5.80
CA GLU A 121 -13.93 -35.68 5.17
C GLU A 121 -14.60 -35.25 3.83
N LEU A 122 -14.67 -33.96 3.54
CA LEU A 122 -15.22 -33.42 2.30
C LEU A 122 -14.14 -32.97 1.31
N ARG A 123 -12.85 -33.01 1.71
CA ARG A 123 -11.76 -32.60 0.83
C ARG A 123 -11.37 -33.72 -0.15
N GLY A 124 -11.05 -33.38 -1.40
CA GLY A 124 -10.55 -34.32 -2.41
C GLY A 124 -11.56 -35.33 -2.95
N ASN A 125 -12.86 -35.17 -2.68
CA ASN A 125 -13.92 -36.09 -3.09
C ASN A 125 -15.05 -35.44 -3.92
N SER A 126 -14.76 -34.34 -4.60
CA SER A 126 -15.70 -33.56 -5.42
C SER A 126 -16.88 -32.96 -4.66
N ALA A 127 -16.76 -32.73 -3.35
CA ALA A 127 -17.80 -32.02 -2.61
C ALA A 127 -17.98 -30.59 -3.16
N PRO A 128 -19.23 -30.09 -3.27
CA PRO A 128 -19.50 -28.76 -3.81
C PRO A 128 -18.77 -27.65 -3.04
N GLN A 129 -18.25 -26.65 -3.77
CA GLN A 129 -17.58 -25.48 -3.21
C GLN A 129 -16.40 -25.86 -2.29
N THR A 130 -15.65 -26.89 -2.69
CA THR A 130 -14.48 -27.42 -1.98
C THR A 130 -13.28 -27.41 -2.92
N ILE A 131 -12.22 -26.74 -2.53
CA ILE A 131 -10.92 -26.72 -3.20
C ILE A 131 -9.84 -27.09 -2.19
N ASP A 132 -8.61 -27.29 -2.64
CA ASP A 132 -7.47 -27.40 -1.73
C ASP A 132 -7.07 -25.99 -1.26
N GLN A 133 -7.39 -25.67 -0.01
CA GLN A 133 -7.05 -24.39 0.64
C GLN A 133 -5.76 -24.49 1.46
N ILE A 134 -5.18 -25.69 1.56
CA ILE A 134 -3.98 -25.91 2.36
C ILE A 134 -2.78 -25.20 1.71
N GLY A 135 -2.31 -24.12 2.37
CA GLY A 135 -1.18 -23.36 1.87
C GLY A 135 -1.44 -22.62 0.54
N ILE A 136 -2.69 -22.32 0.20
CA ILE A 136 -3.09 -21.70 -1.08
C ILE A 136 -2.33 -20.41 -1.42
N TYR A 137 -1.88 -19.64 -0.42
CA TYR A 137 -1.11 -18.41 -0.61
C TYR A 137 0.40 -18.65 -0.65
N GLY A 138 0.85 -19.89 -0.50
CA GLY A 138 2.25 -20.29 -0.62
C GLY A 138 3.18 -19.45 0.24
N ARG A 139 4.21 -18.87 -0.38
CA ARG A 139 5.26 -18.08 0.28
C ARG A 139 4.88 -16.60 0.52
N SER A 140 3.70 -16.19 0.11
CA SER A 140 3.25 -14.81 0.29
C SER A 140 2.85 -14.49 1.73
N VAL A 141 2.54 -15.53 2.54
CA VAL A 141 2.20 -15.38 3.95
C VAL A 141 3.39 -15.66 4.89
N ARG A 142 3.40 -15.00 6.05
CA ARG A 142 4.42 -15.18 7.10
C ARG A 142 4.17 -16.43 7.94
N LEU A 143 2.89 -16.78 8.09
CA LEU A 143 2.42 -17.97 8.79
C LEU A 143 1.23 -18.56 8.03
N PHE A 144 1.24 -19.86 7.83
CA PHE A 144 0.05 -20.65 7.50
C PHE A 144 -0.26 -21.62 8.64
N HIS A 145 -1.54 -21.76 8.99
CA HIS A 145 -1.99 -22.74 9.96
C HIS A 145 -3.38 -23.30 9.61
N ASP A 146 -3.50 -24.61 9.41
CA ASP A 146 -4.79 -25.31 9.33
C ASP A 146 -5.24 -25.63 10.75
N VAL A 147 -6.28 -24.94 11.21
CA VAL A 147 -6.73 -24.96 12.63
C VAL A 147 -7.33 -26.30 13.03
N GLY A 148 -7.78 -27.08 12.04
CA GLY A 148 -8.55 -28.30 12.27
C GLY A 148 -10.02 -28.01 12.61
N VAL A 149 -10.82 -29.07 12.64
CA VAL A 149 -12.23 -28.96 13.02
C VAL A 149 -12.34 -28.57 14.50
N PRO A 150 -13.20 -27.59 14.85
CA PRO A 150 -13.36 -27.16 16.24
C PRO A 150 -13.65 -28.28 17.23
N ASP A 151 -12.84 -28.33 18.29
CA ASP A 151 -13.03 -29.16 19.45
C ASP A 151 -12.77 -28.37 20.75
N LYS A 152 -12.86 -29.01 21.91
CA LYS A 152 -12.63 -28.33 23.20
C LYS A 152 -11.22 -27.83 23.37
N LEU A 153 -10.23 -28.52 22.77
CA LEU A 153 -8.83 -28.20 22.93
C LEU A 153 -8.44 -26.99 22.09
N ASN A 154 -8.79 -26.98 20.78
CA ASN A 154 -8.48 -25.84 19.92
C ASN A 154 -9.32 -24.60 20.26
N ALA A 155 -10.56 -24.77 20.75
CA ALA A 155 -11.34 -23.66 21.29
C ALA A 155 -10.70 -23.03 22.54
N ALA A 156 -10.14 -23.85 23.44
CA ALA A 156 -9.38 -23.35 24.58
C ALA A 156 -8.09 -22.66 24.17
N GLY A 157 -7.43 -23.11 23.10
CA GLY A 157 -6.19 -22.55 22.55
C GLY A 157 -6.37 -21.31 21.68
N ALA A 158 -7.61 -20.88 21.38
CA ALA A 158 -7.88 -19.75 20.46
C ALA A 158 -7.14 -18.45 20.83
N PRO A 159 -7.02 -18.02 22.10
CA PRO A 159 -6.25 -16.83 22.46
C PRO A 159 -4.76 -16.95 22.13
N SER A 160 -4.17 -18.13 22.36
CA SER A 160 -2.76 -18.39 22.01
C SER A 160 -2.54 -18.40 20.48
N LEU A 161 -3.50 -18.94 19.72
CA LEU A 161 -3.48 -18.91 18.26
C LEU A 161 -3.57 -17.47 17.74
N ALA A 162 -4.45 -16.65 18.32
CA ALA A 162 -4.56 -15.23 18.01
C ALA A 162 -3.23 -14.50 18.25
N LEU A 163 -2.63 -14.69 19.43
CA LEU A 163 -1.36 -14.07 19.79
C LEU A 163 -0.23 -14.49 18.84
N ARG A 164 -0.13 -15.79 18.51
CA ARG A 164 0.88 -16.33 17.60
C ARG A 164 0.74 -15.76 16.17
N SER A 165 -0.48 -15.72 15.65
CA SER A 165 -0.73 -15.20 14.30
C SER A 165 -0.57 -13.68 14.24
N TRP A 166 -0.95 -12.96 15.30
CA TRP A 166 -0.69 -11.53 15.43
C TRP A 166 0.80 -11.21 15.46
N ALA A 167 1.57 -11.95 16.27
CA ALA A 167 3.02 -11.81 16.33
C ALA A 167 3.66 -12.06 14.96
N ALA A 168 3.29 -13.14 14.28
CA ALA A 168 3.82 -13.47 12.96
C ALA A 168 3.49 -12.41 11.88
N ALA A 169 2.36 -11.70 12.01
CA ALA A 169 2.02 -10.61 11.10
C ALA A 169 2.86 -9.35 11.36
N HIS A 170 3.28 -9.13 12.62
CA HIS A 170 4.05 -7.96 13.06
C HIS A 170 5.55 -8.18 13.15
N ASP A 171 6.02 -9.43 13.14
CA ASP A 171 7.46 -9.70 13.10
C ASP A 171 8.06 -9.25 11.77
N ALA A 172 9.27 -8.74 11.81
CA ALA A 172 9.97 -8.31 10.61
C ALA A 172 10.44 -9.53 9.77
N PRO A 173 10.14 -9.58 8.47
CA PRO A 173 9.36 -8.63 7.68
C PRO A 173 7.86 -8.77 7.94
N HIS A 174 7.16 -7.69 8.28
CA HIS A 174 5.70 -7.72 8.44
C HIS A 174 5.02 -8.36 7.23
N GLY A 175 3.80 -8.84 7.39
CA GLY A 175 3.06 -9.35 6.25
C GLY A 175 1.81 -10.14 6.63
N PRO A 176 1.10 -10.69 5.63
CA PRO A 176 -0.13 -11.44 5.86
C PRO A 176 0.15 -12.79 6.54
N VAL A 177 -0.81 -13.23 7.34
CA VAL A 177 -0.88 -14.58 7.88
C VAL A 177 -2.18 -15.25 7.45
N HIS A 178 -2.18 -16.58 7.34
CA HIS A 178 -3.34 -17.34 6.90
C HIS A 178 -3.73 -18.41 7.93
N LEU A 179 -4.95 -18.31 8.45
CA LEU A 179 -5.60 -19.36 9.23
C LEU A 179 -6.71 -19.99 8.37
N ASN A 180 -6.61 -21.29 8.10
CA ASN A 180 -7.67 -22.07 7.45
C ASN A 180 -8.51 -22.74 8.52
N LEU A 181 -9.82 -22.47 8.53
CA LEU A 181 -10.73 -22.87 9.59
C LEU A 181 -11.85 -23.78 9.04
N PRO A 182 -11.68 -25.09 9.12
CA PRO A 182 -12.71 -26.03 8.68
C PRO A 182 -13.87 -26.13 9.69
N PHE A 183 -15.10 -25.98 9.19
CA PHE A 183 -16.31 -26.07 10.01
C PHE A 183 -17.25 -27.19 9.53
N ARG A 184 -17.78 -27.95 10.49
CA ARG A 184 -18.92 -28.87 10.28
C ARG A 184 -20.24 -28.16 10.57
N GLU A 185 -21.31 -28.66 9.99
CA GLU A 185 -22.66 -28.21 10.35
C GLU A 185 -23.08 -28.75 11.73
N PRO A 186 -23.92 -28.02 12.47
CA PRO A 186 -24.57 -26.74 12.12
C PRO A 186 -23.60 -25.54 12.19
N LEU A 187 -23.83 -24.52 11.33
CA LEU A 187 -22.95 -23.35 11.21
C LEU A 187 -23.48 -22.10 11.94
N ALA A 188 -24.80 -21.96 11.99
CA ALA A 188 -25.45 -20.80 12.60
C ALA A 188 -25.85 -21.13 14.05
N THR A 189 -25.20 -20.48 14.99
CA THR A 189 -25.56 -20.47 16.41
C THR A 189 -25.53 -19.04 16.91
N PRO A 190 -26.46 -18.66 17.79
CA PRO A 190 -26.38 -17.37 18.49
C PRO A 190 -25.02 -17.27 19.19
N THR A 191 -24.38 -16.09 19.08
CA THR A 191 -23.08 -15.86 19.66
C THR A 191 -23.09 -14.61 20.53
N ASP A 192 -22.60 -14.74 21.76
CA ASP A 192 -22.25 -13.61 22.61
C ASP A 192 -20.73 -13.37 22.51
N PRO A 193 -20.25 -12.15 22.73
CA PRO A 193 -18.82 -11.88 22.82
C PRO A 193 -18.15 -12.72 23.89
N ALA A 194 -16.97 -13.24 23.63
CA ALA A 194 -16.19 -13.92 24.65
C ALA A 194 -15.69 -12.92 25.70
N PRO A 195 -15.49 -13.33 26.96
CA PRO A 195 -14.86 -12.49 27.96
C PRO A 195 -13.43 -12.12 27.50
N PRO A 196 -12.91 -10.94 27.88
CA PRO A 196 -11.55 -10.51 27.52
C PRO A 196 -10.50 -11.54 27.92
N SER A 197 -9.54 -11.79 27.01
CA SER A 197 -8.43 -12.72 27.23
C SER A 197 -7.21 -12.02 27.86
N ASN A 198 -7.23 -10.69 27.99
CA ASN A 198 -6.16 -9.85 28.54
C ASN A 198 -4.79 -10.11 27.86
N LEU A 199 -4.79 -10.26 26.55
CA LEU A 199 -3.58 -10.50 25.78
C LEU A 199 -2.80 -9.20 25.60
N THR A 200 -1.48 -9.33 25.60
CA THR A 200 -0.57 -8.24 25.29
C THR A 200 0.52 -8.76 24.36
N PHE A 201 0.76 -8.04 23.28
CA PHE A 201 1.91 -8.23 22.40
C PHE A 201 2.78 -6.99 22.44
N ARG A 202 4.07 -7.19 22.66
CA ARG A 202 5.09 -6.14 22.58
C ARG A 202 6.21 -6.65 21.69
N HIS A 203 6.60 -5.82 20.75
CA HIS A 203 7.72 -6.13 19.88
C HIS A 203 8.76 -5.03 19.99
N GLY A 204 10.05 -5.38 20.01
CA GLY A 204 11.15 -4.43 20.04
C GLY A 204 11.64 -4.12 18.64
N ALA A 205 12.44 -3.04 18.53
CA ALA A 205 13.17 -2.74 17.30
C ALA A 205 14.54 -3.46 17.30
N VAL A 206 14.99 -3.86 16.12
CA VAL A 206 16.34 -4.40 15.94
C VAL A 206 17.33 -3.24 15.96
N GLN A 207 18.31 -3.29 16.87
CA GLN A 207 19.39 -2.29 16.99
C GLN A 207 20.72 -2.86 16.52
N LEU A 208 21.59 -1.99 16.01
CA LEU A 208 22.98 -2.37 15.72
C LEU A 208 23.80 -2.46 17.00
N PRO A 209 24.72 -3.42 17.10
CA PRO A 209 25.79 -3.39 18.10
C PRO A 209 26.59 -2.08 17.99
N PRO A 210 27.17 -1.59 19.11
CA PRO A 210 27.93 -0.33 19.10
C PRO A 210 29.07 -0.30 18.07
N GLU A 211 29.76 -1.43 17.87
CA GLU A 211 30.85 -1.59 16.89
C GLU A 211 30.35 -1.43 15.45
N ASP A 212 29.20 -2.03 15.10
CA ASP A 212 28.60 -1.93 13.76
C ASP A 212 28.10 -0.51 13.51
N LEU A 213 27.57 0.16 14.56
CA LEU A 213 27.15 1.57 14.47
C LEU A 213 28.36 2.49 14.21
N VAL A 214 29.48 2.25 14.85
CA VAL A 214 30.75 2.98 14.61
C VAL A 214 31.25 2.72 13.19
N GLU A 215 31.18 1.49 12.70
CA GLU A 215 31.55 1.14 11.33
C GLU A 215 30.67 1.89 10.31
N LEU A 216 29.35 1.82 10.49
CA LEU A 216 28.39 2.55 9.63
C LEU A 216 28.65 4.06 9.65
N ALA A 217 28.85 4.64 10.83
CA ALA A 217 29.21 6.05 10.97
C ALA A 217 30.47 6.39 10.18
N GLY A 218 31.54 5.59 10.28
CA GLY A 218 32.80 5.80 9.55
C GLY A 218 32.68 5.73 8.03
N ARG A 219 31.64 5.07 7.51
CA ARG A 219 31.38 5.00 6.06
C ARG A 219 30.73 6.26 5.48
N ILE A 220 30.04 7.05 6.31
CA ILE A 220 29.23 8.20 5.87
C ILE A 220 29.70 9.54 6.45
N SER A 221 30.40 9.53 7.58
CA SER A 221 30.83 10.74 8.32
C SER A 221 31.81 11.60 7.50
N GLY A 222 31.56 12.88 7.39
CA GLY A 222 32.41 13.85 6.70
C GLY A 222 32.55 13.67 5.20
N ARG A 223 31.80 12.73 4.59
CA ARG A 223 31.86 12.39 3.18
C ARG A 223 30.70 12.99 2.40
N ARG A 224 30.84 13.09 1.08
CA ARG A 224 29.70 13.40 0.18
C ARG A 224 28.70 12.24 0.20
N SER A 225 27.87 12.20 1.22
CA SER A 225 26.89 11.15 1.44
C SER A 225 25.53 11.57 0.94
N LEU A 226 24.71 10.59 0.50
CA LEU A 226 23.34 10.75 0.06
C LEU A 226 22.46 9.72 0.77
N ILE A 227 21.28 10.12 1.25
CA ILE A 227 20.26 9.19 1.74
C ILE A 227 19.21 9.03 0.65
N VAL A 228 18.89 7.79 0.27
CA VAL A 228 17.83 7.46 -0.70
C VAL A 228 16.76 6.63 0.00
N VAL A 229 15.53 7.14 0.02
CA VAL A 229 14.40 6.51 0.74
C VAL A 229 13.30 6.14 -0.23
N GLY A 230 12.97 4.85 -0.30
CA GLY A 230 11.88 4.35 -1.13
C GLY A 230 10.67 3.89 -0.32
N GLY A 231 9.48 4.01 -0.92
CA GLY A 231 8.21 3.48 -0.41
C GLY A 231 7.76 4.07 0.93
N HIS A 232 6.61 3.62 1.39
CA HIS A 232 6.07 4.05 2.68
C HIS A 232 6.94 3.56 3.84
N GLN A 233 7.24 4.44 4.79
CA GLN A 233 8.07 4.17 5.96
C GLN A 233 7.23 4.09 7.24
N ARG A 234 7.78 3.42 8.25
CA ARG A 234 7.14 3.30 9.55
C ARG A 234 7.11 4.62 10.32
N PRO A 235 6.17 4.77 11.26
CA PRO A 235 6.16 5.91 12.18
C PRO A 235 7.52 6.11 12.86
N GLY A 236 7.92 7.38 13.02
CA GLY A 236 9.20 7.77 13.65
C GLY A 236 10.38 7.88 12.68
N PHE A 237 10.37 7.19 11.52
CA PHE A 237 11.49 7.25 10.56
C PHE A 237 11.72 8.68 10.04
N ALA A 238 10.66 9.37 9.62
CA ALA A 238 10.77 10.72 9.07
C ALA A 238 11.45 11.70 10.06
N ALA A 239 11.09 11.63 11.34
CA ALA A 239 11.70 12.46 12.37
C ALA A 239 13.18 12.13 12.60
N ALA A 240 13.52 10.86 12.71
CA ALA A 240 14.90 10.41 12.87
C ALA A 240 15.78 10.78 11.66
N CYS A 241 15.24 10.58 10.44
CA CYS A 241 15.93 10.93 9.20
C CYS A 241 16.12 12.45 9.07
N ALA A 242 15.11 13.25 9.37
CA ALA A 242 15.20 14.71 9.34
C ALA A 242 16.25 15.23 10.33
N MET A 243 16.28 14.68 11.55
CA MET A 243 17.27 15.06 12.57
C MET A 243 18.69 14.72 12.12
N LEU A 244 18.95 13.46 11.78
CA LEU A 244 20.27 13.02 11.32
C LEU A 244 20.76 13.79 10.09
N SER A 245 19.89 13.92 9.08
CA SER A 245 20.27 14.57 7.83
C SER A 245 20.54 16.07 7.99
N ALA A 246 19.80 16.75 8.88
CA ALA A 246 20.03 18.16 9.17
C ALA A 246 21.35 18.39 9.93
N GLU A 247 21.64 17.58 10.95
CA GLU A 247 22.89 17.66 11.73
C GLU A 247 24.12 17.36 10.87
N ALA A 248 24.06 16.27 10.10
CA ALA A 248 25.19 15.85 9.25
C ALA A 248 25.20 16.53 7.86
N ARG A 249 24.21 17.40 7.54
CA ARG A 249 24.06 18.11 6.27
C ARG A 249 23.99 17.18 5.06
N ILE A 250 23.29 16.04 5.18
CA ILE A 250 23.18 15.04 4.12
C ILE A 250 21.89 15.27 3.33
N PRO A 251 21.94 15.42 1.98
CA PRO A 251 20.74 15.48 1.15
C PRO A 251 19.94 14.17 1.23
N VAL A 252 18.60 14.28 1.22
CA VAL A 252 17.68 13.15 1.27
C VAL A 252 16.82 13.12 0.02
N VAL A 253 16.99 12.13 -0.83
CA VAL A 253 16.13 11.87 -1.99
C VAL A 253 15.10 10.82 -1.61
N ALA A 254 13.83 11.21 -1.50
CA ALA A 254 12.76 10.34 -1.05
C ALA A 254 11.68 10.17 -2.12
N ASP A 255 11.22 8.92 -2.30
CA ASP A 255 9.99 8.60 -3.03
C ASP A 255 8.80 9.38 -2.43
N VAL A 256 7.83 9.77 -3.25
CA VAL A 256 6.69 10.57 -2.79
C VAL A 256 5.96 9.96 -1.59
N GLN A 257 5.94 8.63 -1.46
CA GLN A 257 5.33 7.92 -0.33
C GLN A 257 6.14 8.04 0.98
N ALA A 258 7.44 8.35 0.88
CA ALA A 258 8.36 8.47 2.01
C ALA A 258 8.77 9.93 2.27
N ARG A 259 8.31 10.86 1.43
CA ARG A 259 8.73 12.26 1.45
C ARG A 259 8.20 12.97 2.69
N PHE A 260 9.06 13.72 3.35
CA PHE A 260 8.74 14.49 4.55
C PHE A 260 9.34 15.89 4.47
N PRO A 261 8.73 16.90 5.14
CA PRO A 261 9.28 18.25 5.16
C PRO A 261 10.56 18.29 6.00
N SER A 262 11.67 18.65 5.36
CA SER A 262 12.97 18.89 5.99
C SER A 262 13.78 19.82 5.09
N PRO A 263 14.68 20.66 5.64
CA PRO A 263 15.58 21.49 4.83
C PRO A 263 16.58 20.67 3.99
N THR A 264 16.68 19.36 4.22
CA THR A 264 17.57 18.44 3.51
C THR A 264 16.84 17.59 2.47
N THR A 265 15.50 17.64 2.40
CA THR A 265 14.71 16.81 1.48
C THR A 265 14.69 17.41 0.08
N ILE A 266 15.11 16.60 -0.90
CA ILE A 266 15.10 16.87 -2.33
C ILE A 266 13.77 16.36 -2.89
N ALA A 267 12.97 17.25 -3.43
CA ALA A 267 11.62 16.96 -3.89
C ALA A 267 11.59 16.35 -5.30
N HIS A 268 12.51 16.73 -6.17
CA HIS A 268 12.51 16.41 -7.60
C HIS A 268 13.64 15.43 -7.98
N GLY A 269 13.90 14.42 -7.13
CA GLY A 269 14.98 13.46 -7.36
C GLY A 269 14.92 12.73 -8.69
N ASP A 270 13.71 12.43 -9.21
CA ASP A 270 13.49 11.82 -10.54
C ASP A 270 14.00 12.73 -11.66
N LEU A 271 13.62 14.01 -11.63
CA LEU A 271 13.96 15.00 -12.66
C LEU A 271 15.46 15.34 -12.61
N LEU A 272 16.03 15.50 -11.42
CA LEU A 272 17.47 15.71 -11.24
C LEU A 272 18.30 14.55 -11.79
N ALA A 273 17.88 13.31 -11.51
CA ALA A 273 18.52 12.11 -12.03
C ALA A 273 18.41 12.04 -13.57
N GLY A 274 17.20 12.30 -14.10
CA GLY A 274 16.92 12.32 -15.54
C GLY A 274 17.63 13.43 -16.32
N ALA A 275 17.98 14.53 -15.65
CA ALA A 275 18.77 15.62 -16.22
C ALA A 275 20.30 15.41 -16.13
N GLY A 276 20.76 14.35 -15.45
CA GLY A 276 22.19 14.04 -15.32
C GLY A 276 22.88 14.73 -14.14
N PHE A 277 22.16 15.47 -13.28
CA PHE A 277 22.72 16.18 -12.14
C PHE A 277 23.48 15.24 -11.19
N PHE A 278 22.94 14.07 -10.91
CA PHE A 278 23.57 13.09 -10.02
C PHE A 278 24.92 12.56 -10.55
N ALA A 279 25.09 12.54 -11.87
CA ALA A 279 26.37 12.16 -12.48
C ALA A 279 27.41 13.30 -12.38
N SER A 280 26.96 14.56 -12.39
CA SER A 280 27.83 15.73 -12.20
C SER A 280 28.20 15.97 -10.73
N GLN A 281 27.38 15.48 -9.80
CA GLN A 281 27.56 15.54 -8.35
C GLN A 281 27.61 14.13 -7.74
N PRO A 282 28.66 13.33 -8.00
CA PRO A 282 28.73 11.95 -7.54
C PRO A 282 28.95 11.89 -6.03
N PRO A 283 28.05 11.20 -5.27
CA PRO A 283 28.31 10.91 -3.87
C PRO A 283 29.41 9.84 -3.72
N GLU A 284 30.05 9.83 -2.55
CA GLU A 284 30.99 8.79 -2.14
C GLU A 284 30.28 7.64 -1.44
N ALA A 285 29.14 7.93 -0.76
CA ALA A 285 28.32 6.95 -0.08
C ALA A 285 26.82 7.20 -0.32
N ILE A 286 26.06 6.12 -0.47
CA ILE A 286 24.59 6.15 -0.59
C ILE A 286 23.99 5.23 0.47
N VAL A 287 23.24 5.80 1.40
CA VAL A 287 22.47 5.04 2.38
C VAL A 287 21.06 4.81 1.84
N ARG A 288 20.69 3.56 1.64
CA ARG A 288 19.42 3.15 1.04
C ARG A 288 18.48 2.58 2.09
N ILE A 289 17.26 3.14 2.16
CA ILE A 289 16.21 2.74 3.09
C ILE A 289 14.97 2.33 2.32
N GLY A 290 14.39 1.21 2.70
CA GLY A 290 13.15 0.73 2.09
C GLY A 290 13.33 0.13 0.68
N PRO A 291 12.22 -0.05 -0.08
CA PRO A 291 12.27 -0.50 -1.47
C PRO A 291 12.95 0.54 -2.37
N VAL A 292 13.29 0.12 -3.58
CA VAL A 292 13.83 1.08 -4.57
C VAL A 292 12.73 2.09 -4.91
N PRO A 293 13.08 3.41 -5.01
CA PRO A 293 12.11 4.46 -5.37
C PRO A 293 11.41 4.22 -6.71
N THR A 294 10.28 4.86 -6.92
CA THR A 294 9.46 4.78 -8.14
C THR A 294 10.22 5.24 -9.39
N SER A 295 11.15 6.17 -9.25
CA SER A 295 11.93 6.79 -10.32
C SER A 295 12.84 5.81 -11.05
N ARG A 296 12.61 5.61 -12.35
CA ARG A 296 13.51 4.82 -13.21
C ARG A 296 14.86 5.49 -13.46
N PRO A 297 14.96 6.81 -13.75
CA PRO A 297 16.24 7.49 -13.88
C PRO A 297 17.14 7.35 -12.66
N LEU A 298 16.55 7.43 -11.45
CA LEU A 298 17.27 7.23 -10.19
C LEU A 298 17.79 5.79 -10.05
N TRP A 299 17.01 4.80 -10.49
CA TRP A 299 17.44 3.40 -10.53
C TRP A 299 18.66 3.18 -11.43
N GLU A 300 18.57 3.68 -12.65
CA GLU A 300 19.63 3.54 -13.66
C GLU A 300 20.91 4.21 -13.19
N TRP A 301 20.79 5.41 -12.60
CA TRP A 301 21.93 6.11 -12.02
C TRP A 301 22.54 5.32 -10.84
N MET A 302 21.74 4.87 -9.86
CA MET A 302 22.24 4.08 -8.71
C MET A 302 22.97 2.80 -9.17
N ARG A 303 22.45 2.13 -10.21
CA ARG A 303 23.10 0.92 -10.76
C ARG A 303 24.48 1.20 -11.31
N GLY A 304 24.68 2.35 -11.94
CA GLY A 304 25.96 2.78 -12.51
C GLY A 304 26.87 3.55 -11.56
N SER A 305 26.39 3.90 -10.36
CA SER A 305 27.14 4.73 -9.41
C SER A 305 28.33 3.96 -8.79
N PRO A 306 29.54 4.56 -8.72
CA PRO A 306 30.70 3.98 -8.04
C PRO A 306 30.63 4.12 -6.51
N ALA A 307 29.65 4.87 -5.98
CA ALA A 307 29.49 5.11 -4.55
C ALA A 307 29.42 3.81 -3.72
N ASP A 308 29.85 3.89 -2.48
CA ASP A 308 29.61 2.81 -1.50
C ASP A 308 28.10 2.77 -1.16
N GLN A 309 27.39 1.76 -1.68
CA GLN A 309 25.95 1.62 -1.45
C GLN A 309 25.69 0.74 -0.22
N ILE A 310 25.03 1.35 0.74
CA ILE A 310 24.77 0.79 2.08
C ILE A 310 23.26 0.60 2.23
N VAL A 311 22.80 -0.61 2.53
CA VAL A 311 21.38 -0.90 2.80
C VAL A 311 21.17 -1.03 4.30
N VAL A 312 20.21 -0.29 4.86
CA VAL A 312 19.73 -0.46 6.23
C VAL A 312 18.28 -0.92 6.18
N ASP A 313 18.00 -2.11 6.68
CA ASP A 313 16.66 -2.71 6.64
C ASP A 313 16.51 -3.72 7.79
N ASP A 314 15.39 -3.71 8.49
CA ASP A 314 15.15 -4.58 9.64
C ASP A 314 14.92 -6.05 9.28
N ALA A 315 14.60 -6.35 8.02
CA ALA A 315 14.33 -7.71 7.58
C ALA A 315 14.38 -7.88 6.06
N GLY A 316 14.66 -9.13 5.63
CA GLY A 316 14.66 -9.47 4.20
C GLY A 316 15.83 -8.87 3.42
N TRP A 317 15.71 -8.80 2.12
CA TRP A 317 16.71 -8.27 1.21
C TRP A 317 16.03 -7.31 0.22
N ARG A 318 16.47 -6.05 0.17
CA ARG A 318 15.92 -5.00 -0.69
C ARG A 318 17.00 -4.38 -1.58
N ASP A 319 17.65 -5.22 -2.37
CA ASP A 319 18.65 -4.77 -3.32
C ASP A 319 18.43 -5.39 -4.72
N PRO A 320 17.37 -4.97 -5.45
CA PRO A 320 17.13 -5.48 -6.80
C PRO A 320 18.17 -4.99 -7.81
N LEU A 321 18.98 -3.99 -7.46
CA LEU A 321 20.07 -3.49 -8.30
C LEU A 321 21.34 -4.34 -8.19
N SER A 322 21.47 -5.16 -7.13
CA SER A 322 22.66 -5.93 -6.81
C SER A 322 23.92 -5.07 -6.68
N THR A 323 23.76 -3.88 -6.07
CA THR A 323 24.82 -2.88 -5.90
C THR A 323 25.23 -2.65 -4.46
N ALA A 324 24.48 -3.17 -3.51
CA ALA A 324 24.83 -3.05 -2.10
C ALA A 324 26.13 -3.80 -1.80
N ARG A 325 27.09 -3.11 -1.20
CA ARG A 325 28.34 -3.67 -0.69
C ARG A 325 28.30 -3.92 0.81
N ASN A 326 27.46 -3.14 1.49
CA ASN A 326 27.27 -3.21 2.93
C ASN A 326 25.76 -3.26 3.24
N ALA A 327 25.37 -4.12 4.16
CA ALA A 327 23.99 -4.28 4.59
C ALA A 327 23.93 -4.43 6.11
N TYR A 328 23.18 -3.56 6.74
CA TYR A 328 22.96 -3.56 8.19
C TYR A 328 21.54 -3.99 8.50
N ARG A 329 21.41 -5.04 9.30
CA ARG A 329 20.12 -5.60 9.70
C ARG A 329 19.63 -4.89 10.96
N ALA A 330 18.93 -3.76 10.78
CA ALA A 330 18.41 -2.96 11.90
C ALA A 330 17.22 -2.11 11.49
N ASP A 331 16.45 -1.66 12.46
CA ASP A 331 15.39 -0.68 12.27
C ASP A 331 16.00 0.66 11.83
N PRO A 332 15.61 1.19 10.65
CA PRO A 332 16.20 2.42 10.14
C PRO A 332 15.96 3.65 11.03
N ALA A 333 14.79 3.74 11.69
CA ALA A 333 14.47 4.87 12.56
C ALA A 333 15.37 4.88 13.81
N VAL A 334 15.54 3.71 14.42
CA VAL A 334 16.43 3.53 15.58
C VAL A 334 17.89 3.77 15.17
N THR A 335 18.31 3.19 14.05
CA THR A 335 19.69 3.36 13.54
C THR A 335 20.01 4.84 13.30
N PHE A 336 19.09 5.59 12.69
CA PHE A 336 19.32 7.01 12.42
C PHE A 336 19.29 7.85 13.69
N ALA A 337 18.44 7.53 14.66
CA ALA A 337 18.46 8.17 15.96
C ALA A 337 19.77 7.90 16.73
N ASP A 338 20.30 6.67 16.65
CA ASP A 338 21.57 6.30 17.28
C ASP A 338 22.81 6.91 16.59
N LEU A 339 22.72 7.23 15.29
CA LEU A 339 23.77 7.93 14.53
C LEU A 339 23.78 9.43 14.79
N ALA A 340 22.67 10.03 15.23
CA ALA A 340 22.59 11.47 15.52
C ALA A 340 23.66 11.89 16.53
N GLY A 341 24.32 13.02 16.28
CA GLY A 341 25.44 13.52 17.06
C GLY A 341 26.74 12.73 16.94
N ARG A 342 26.82 11.72 16.06
CA ARG A 342 28.01 10.89 15.84
C ARG A 342 28.70 11.13 14.50
N LEU A 343 28.08 11.89 13.61
CA LEU A 343 28.60 12.15 12.28
C LEU A 343 29.22 13.54 12.19
N GLU A 344 30.38 13.62 11.57
CA GLU A 344 30.89 14.89 11.07
C GLU A 344 30.04 15.33 9.87
N PRO A 345 29.71 16.62 9.73
CA PRO A 345 28.94 17.12 8.59
C PRO A 345 29.62 16.82 7.24
N THR A 346 28.83 16.68 6.20
CA THR A 346 29.33 16.61 4.80
C THR A 346 30.10 17.88 4.43
N PRO A 347 30.90 17.89 3.34
CA PRO A 347 31.56 19.09 2.85
C PRO A 347 30.58 20.27 2.75
N GLU A 348 31.08 21.47 3.02
CA GLU A 348 30.24 22.67 3.23
C GLU A 348 29.35 23.02 2.02
N ASP A 349 29.83 22.77 0.82
CA ASP A 349 29.14 23.01 -0.44
C ASP A 349 28.16 21.91 -0.85
N TRP A 350 28.23 20.72 -0.21
CA TRP A 350 27.50 19.53 -0.69
C TRP A 350 25.97 19.70 -0.61
N LEU A 351 25.41 19.93 0.56
CA LEU A 351 23.95 20.09 0.71
C LEU A 351 23.40 21.33 -0.03
N PRO A 352 24.04 22.52 0.06
CA PRO A 352 23.57 23.69 -0.69
C PRO A 352 23.46 23.47 -2.19
N THR A 353 24.41 22.77 -2.80
CA THR A 353 24.38 22.43 -4.22
C THR A 353 23.14 21.62 -4.61
N TRP A 354 22.74 20.66 -3.77
CA TRP A 354 21.54 19.85 -4.00
C TRP A 354 20.24 20.64 -3.81
N ILE A 355 20.19 21.50 -2.81
CA ILE A 355 19.02 22.35 -2.54
C ILE A 355 18.83 23.39 -3.64
N ASP A 356 19.90 24.04 -4.10
CA ASP A 356 19.85 24.99 -5.22
C ASP A 356 19.34 24.31 -6.50
N ALA A 357 19.88 23.14 -6.82
CA ALA A 357 19.43 22.38 -7.99
C ALA A 357 17.96 21.98 -7.90
N ASP A 358 17.49 21.50 -6.73
CA ASP A 358 16.09 21.14 -6.51
C ASP A 358 15.16 22.36 -6.63
N GLN A 359 15.57 23.52 -6.13
CA GLN A 359 14.81 24.75 -6.24
C GLN A 359 14.70 25.21 -7.71
N ARG A 360 15.81 25.21 -8.46
CA ARG A 360 15.81 25.54 -9.89
C ARG A 360 14.90 24.60 -10.69
N VAL A 361 14.91 23.31 -10.38
CA VAL A 361 13.98 22.34 -10.99
C VAL A 361 12.54 22.66 -10.64
N SER A 362 12.25 22.97 -9.36
CA SER A 362 10.91 23.32 -8.90
C SER A 362 10.34 24.53 -9.64
N GLU A 363 11.17 25.58 -9.81
CA GLU A 363 10.79 26.79 -10.54
C GLU A 363 10.57 26.48 -12.04
N ALA A 364 11.49 25.75 -12.68
CA ALA A 364 11.35 25.37 -14.08
C ALA A 364 10.12 24.51 -14.37
N VAL A 365 9.77 23.59 -13.47
CA VAL A 365 8.54 22.78 -13.58
C VAL A 365 7.30 23.66 -13.43
N ALA A 366 7.28 24.53 -12.41
CA ALA A 366 6.14 25.44 -12.19
C ALA A 366 5.91 26.34 -13.40
N ASP A 367 6.96 26.98 -13.92
CA ASP A 367 6.88 27.85 -15.10
C ASP A 367 6.43 27.09 -16.34
N ALA A 368 7.00 25.92 -16.59
CA ALA A 368 6.63 25.10 -17.75
C ALA A 368 5.16 24.65 -17.70
N LEU A 369 4.66 24.24 -16.53
CA LEU A 369 3.25 23.84 -16.36
C LEU A 369 2.28 25.01 -16.64
N THR A 370 2.67 26.27 -16.37
CA THR A 370 1.80 27.42 -16.69
C THR A 370 1.58 27.62 -18.19
N THR A 371 2.47 27.09 -19.03
CA THR A 371 2.38 27.18 -20.49
C THR A 371 1.68 25.99 -21.14
N GLU A 372 1.48 24.92 -20.39
CA GLU A 372 0.78 23.72 -20.88
C GLU A 372 -0.74 23.91 -20.85
N LEU A 373 -1.38 23.41 -21.90
CA LEU A 373 -2.85 23.43 -21.94
C LEU A 373 -3.43 22.35 -21.03
N PHE A 374 -4.37 22.74 -20.18
CA PHE A 374 -5.17 21.79 -19.44
C PHE A 374 -6.32 21.24 -20.31
N PRO A 375 -6.65 19.93 -20.24
CA PRO A 375 -6.11 18.93 -19.33
C PRO A 375 -4.84 18.24 -19.84
N ASN A 376 -3.89 18.04 -18.96
CA ASN A 376 -2.73 17.17 -19.15
C ASN A 376 -2.40 16.43 -17.83
N GLU A 377 -1.81 15.25 -17.90
CA GLU A 377 -1.59 14.40 -16.72
C GLU A 377 -0.68 15.04 -15.66
N PRO A 378 0.46 15.69 -16.01
CA PRO A 378 1.27 16.46 -15.08
C PRO A 378 0.52 17.52 -14.29
N SER A 379 -0.29 18.35 -14.94
CA SER A 379 -1.09 19.39 -14.28
C SER A 379 -2.17 18.81 -13.39
N ILE A 380 -2.79 17.67 -13.76
CA ILE A 380 -3.75 16.97 -12.92
C ILE A 380 -3.09 16.45 -11.63
N ALA A 381 -1.94 15.79 -11.74
CA ALA A 381 -1.21 15.28 -10.58
C ALA A 381 -0.78 16.43 -9.64
N ARG A 382 -0.32 17.56 -10.19
CA ARG A 382 0.03 18.76 -9.44
C ARG A 382 -1.19 19.37 -8.74
N SER A 383 -2.32 19.50 -9.44
CA SER A 383 -3.57 20.02 -8.86
C SER A 383 -4.08 19.13 -7.73
N VAL A 384 -3.99 17.79 -7.86
CA VAL A 384 -4.34 16.86 -6.78
C VAL A 384 -3.46 17.05 -5.55
N TRP A 385 -2.15 17.23 -5.74
CA TRP A 385 -1.22 17.49 -4.65
C TRP A 385 -1.51 18.80 -3.94
N ASP A 386 -1.65 19.88 -4.68
CA ASP A 386 -1.81 21.24 -4.15
C ASP A 386 -3.17 21.42 -3.46
N ALA A 387 -4.25 20.81 -4.00
CA ALA A 387 -5.60 20.89 -3.46
C ALA A 387 -5.90 19.88 -2.34
N ALA A 388 -5.02 18.90 -2.08
CA ALA A 388 -5.24 17.92 -1.01
C ALA A 388 -5.34 18.65 0.35
N PRO A 389 -6.46 18.51 1.09
CA PRO A 389 -6.60 19.18 2.38
C PRO A 389 -5.66 18.58 3.44
N SER A 390 -5.35 19.36 4.46
CA SER A 390 -4.57 18.89 5.62
C SER A 390 -5.22 17.66 6.25
N GLY A 391 -4.43 16.66 6.57
CA GLY A 391 -4.88 15.38 7.10
C GLY A 391 -5.42 14.39 6.07
N ALA A 392 -5.49 14.76 4.79
CA ALA A 392 -5.92 13.84 3.73
C ALA A 392 -4.84 12.79 3.41
N THR A 393 -5.30 11.70 2.79
CA THR A 393 -4.43 10.70 2.14
C THR A 393 -4.65 10.74 0.64
N ILE A 394 -3.58 10.84 -0.16
CA ILE A 394 -3.61 10.59 -1.59
C ILE A 394 -3.28 9.10 -1.80
N TYR A 395 -4.19 8.35 -2.41
CA TYR A 395 -3.95 6.96 -2.81
C TYR A 395 -3.66 6.91 -4.31
N ALA A 396 -2.38 6.78 -4.66
CA ALA A 396 -1.93 6.90 -6.04
C ALA A 396 -1.90 5.55 -6.76
N GLY A 397 -2.46 5.51 -7.96
CA GLY A 397 -2.41 4.35 -8.84
C GLY A 397 -1.00 4.07 -9.37
N SER A 398 -0.70 2.82 -9.62
CA SER A 398 0.47 2.41 -10.41
C SER A 398 0.44 3.04 -11.81
N SER A 399 1.49 2.84 -12.63
CA SER A 399 1.63 3.49 -13.95
C SER A 399 2.04 4.96 -13.85
N MET A 400 1.38 5.89 -14.57
CA MET A 400 1.73 7.31 -14.58
C MET A 400 1.33 8.05 -13.29
N PRO A 401 0.15 7.82 -12.68
CA PRO A 401 -0.29 8.60 -11.53
C PRO A 401 0.73 8.75 -10.39
N ILE A 402 1.35 7.65 -9.95
CA ILE A 402 2.37 7.70 -8.90
C ILE A 402 3.67 8.35 -9.37
N ARG A 403 4.01 8.19 -10.67
CA ARG A 403 5.21 8.80 -11.26
C ARG A 403 5.08 10.30 -11.39
N ASP A 404 3.92 10.78 -11.82
CA ASP A 404 3.65 12.21 -11.95
C ASP A 404 3.62 12.89 -10.59
N LEU A 405 3.03 12.24 -9.58
CA LEU A 405 3.13 12.72 -8.20
C LEU A 405 4.58 12.73 -7.70
N ASP A 406 5.38 11.68 -7.96
CA ASP A 406 6.77 11.62 -7.51
C ASP A 406 7.64 12.70 -8.15
N SER A 407 7.46 12.95 -9.46
CA SER A 407 8.25 13.90 -10.21
C SER A 407 7.79 15.37 -10.04
N LEU A 408 6.47 15.61 -9.86
CA LEU A 408 5.87 16.92 -10.07
C LEU A 408 5.12 17.51 -8.86
N SER A 409 4.99 16.77 -7.75
CA SER A 409 4.21 17.19 -6.58
C SER A 409 4.78 18.41 -5.82
N GLY A 410 5.93 18.92 -6.17
CA GLY A 410 6.52 20.09 -5.51
C GLY A 410 7.01 19.82 -4.09
N ARG A 411 6.98 20.85 -3.23
CA ARG A 411 7.56 20.77 -1.87
C ARG A 411 6.88 19.70 -1.02
N PRO A 412 7.67 18.95 -0.22
CA PRO A 412 7.13 17.97 0.70
C PRO A 412 6.14 18.57 1.69
N ARG A 413 5.06 17.85 1.95
CA ARG A 413 4.02 18.21 2.91
C ARG A 413 4.02 17.19 4.05
N GLY A 414 3.99 17.64 5.30
CA GLY A 414 3.90 16.77 6.47
C GLY A 414 2.47 16.44 6.88
N ASP A 415 1.50 17.11 6.28
CA ASP A 415 0.08 17.06 6.60
C ASP A 415 -0.74 16.22 5.59
N VAL A 416 -0.10 15.69 4.53
CA VAL A 416 -0.71 14.82 3.52
C VAL A 416 0.10 13.53 3.40
N ALA A 417 -0.56 12.40 3.58
CA ALA A 417 0.05 11.09 3.36
C ALA A 417 -0.12 10.64 1.89
N VAL A 418 0.87 9.93 1.36
CA VAL A 418 0.75 9.27 0.05
C VAL A 418 0.87 7.77 0.23
N LEU A 419 -0.14 7.04 -0.22
CA LEU A 419 -0.18 5.58 -0.24
C LEU A 419 -0.31 5.06 -1.68
N SER A 420 0.13 3.85 -1.92
CA SER A 420 0.02 3.19 -3.24
C SER A 420 0.28 1.69 -3.10
N ASN A 421 -0.19 0.87 -4.06
CA ASN A 421 0.10 -0.56 -4.14
C ASN A 421 1.42 -0.77 -4.89
N ARG A 422 2.55 -0.66 -4.17
CA ARG A 422 3.92 -0.72 -4.74
C ARG A 422 4.68 -1.99 -4.37
N GLY A 423 4.02 -3.00 -3.81
CA GLY A 423 4.61 -4.33 -3.61
C GLY A 423 4.75 -5.10 -4.92
N ALA A 424 3.61 -5.43 -5.53
CA ALA A 424 3.54 -6.09 -6.84
C ALA A 424 3.38 -5.11 -8.02
N ASN A 425 3.02 -3.86 -7.74
CA ASN A 425 2.78 -2.79 -8.72
C ASN A 425 1.62 -3.07 -9.69
N GLY A 426 0.63 -3.87 -9.28
CA GLY A 426 -0.56 -4.16 -10.07
C GLY A 426 -1.49 -2.94 -10.24
N ILE A 427 -2.44 -3.05 -11.18
CA ILE A 427 -3.54 -2.09 -11.34
C ILE A 427 -4.79 -2.54 -10.57
N ASP A 428 -4.79 -3.77 -10.07
CA ASP A 428 -5.87 -4.39 -9.34
C ASP A 428 -6.05 -3.78 -7.93
N GLY A 429 -7.29 -3.68 -7.50
CA GLY A 429 -7.66 -3.26 -6.15
C GLY A 429 -7.30 -1.82 -5.76
N LEU A 430 -7.06 -0.91 -6.70
CA LEU A 430 -6.68 0.47 -6.41
C LEU A 430 -7.80 1.23 -5.69
N LEU A 431 -9.03 1.19 -6.24
CA LEU A 431 -10.18 1.87 -5.65
C LEU A 431 -10.58 1.22 -4.32
N SER A 432 -10.53 -0.11 -4.27
CA SER A 432 -10.79 -0.90 -3.06
C SER A 432 -9.82 -0.54 -1.92
N ALA A 433 -8.54 -0.41 -2.22
CA ALA A 433 -7.53 -0.03 -1.22
C ALA A 433 -7.69 1.43 -0.76
N GLY A 434 -7.99 2.35 -1.68
CA GLY A 434 -8.34 3.73 -1.34
C GLY A 434 -9.59 3.82 -0.45
N ALA A 435 -10.63 3.02 -0.76
CA ALA A 435 -11.84 2.90 0.05
C ALA A 435 -11.54 2.34 1.45
N GLY A 436 -10.70 1.31 1.55
CA GLY A 436 -10.25 0.76 2.82
C GLY A 436 -9.46 1.77 3.65
N ALA A 437 -8.60 2.56 3.02
CA ALA A 437 -7.87 3.62 3.70
C ALA A 437 -8.83 4.66 4.31
N ALA A 438 -9.87 5.08 3.58
CA ALA A 438 -10.90 5.98 4.08
C ALA A 438 -11.73 5.37 5.21
N ALA A 439 -12.03 4.07 5.12
CA ALA A 439 -12.82 3.36 6.13
C ALA A 439 -12.04 3.13 7.45
N SER A 440 -10.71 3.19 7.41
CA SER A 440 -9.83 2.92 8.55
C SER A 440 -10.02 3.91 9.70
N ASP A 441 -10.08 5.21 9.40
CA ASP A 441 -10.12 6.28 10.39
C ASP A 441 -11.05 7.46 10.01
N GLY A 442 -11.83 7.30 8.92
CA GLY A 442 -12.79 8.30 8.46
C GLY A 442 -12.19 9.54 7.79
N ARG A 443 -10.86 9.58 7.59
CA ARG A 443 -10.23 10.71 6.90
C ARG A 443 -10.57 10.73 5.41
N ARG A 444 -10.43 11.87 4.81
CA ARG A 444 -10.60 12.03 3.37
C ARG A 444 -9.48 11.34 2.60
N VAL A 445 -9.86 10.58 1.59
CA VAL A 445 -8.92 9.95 0.65
C VAL A 445 -9.17 10.47 -0.77
N ILE A 446 -8.11 10.92 -1.43
CA ILE A 446 -8.13 11.25 -2.85
C ILE A 446 -7.44 10.12 -3.59
N VAL A 447 -8.18 9.38 -4.41
CA VAL A 447 -7.61 8.32 -5.26
C VAL A 447 -7.26 8.93 -6.61
N LEU A 448 -5.96 8.99 -6.96
CA LEU A 448 -5.50 9.38 -8.29
C LEU A 448 -5.33 8.10 -9.13
N ALA A 449 -6.21 7.88 -10.09
CA ALA A 449 -6.33 6.64 -10.85
C ALA A 449 -6.23 6.87 -12.36
N GLY A 450 -5.68 5.89 -13.08
CA GLY A 450 -5.89 5.78 -14.52
C GLY A 450 -7.23 5.06 -14.83
N ASP A 451 -7.71 5.22 -16.04
CA ASP A 451 -8.94 4.62 -16.54
C ASP A 451 -8.95 3.08 -16.46
N LEU A 452 -7.90 2.41 -16.93
CA LEU A 452 -7.79 0.94 -16.88
C LEU A 452 -7.78 0.41 -15.44
N SER A 453 -7.13 1.10 -14.50
CA SER A 453 -7.15 0.73 -13.09
C SER A 453 -8.55 0.87 -12.49
N THR A 454 -9.27 1.93 -12.89
CA THR A 454 -10.65 2.18 -12.48
C THR A 454 -11.60 1.12 -13.02
N LEU A 455 -11.48 0.78 -14.31
CA LEU A 455 -12.26 -0.30 -14.93
C LEU A 455 -11.99 -1.66 -14.28
N HIS A 456 -10.73 -1.96 -14.00
CA HIS A 456 -10.33 -3.23 -13.41
C HIS A 456 -10.88 -3.43 -11.99
N ASP A 457 -11.10 -2.35 -11.23
CA ASP A 457 -11.59 -2.39 -9.84
C ASP A 457 -12.97 -1.69 -9.69
N ALA A 458 -13.77 -1.66 -10.77
CA ALA A 458 -15.05 -0.93 -10.79
C ALA A 458 -16.06 -1.41 -9.74
N THR A 459 -16.00 -2.68 -9.30
CA THR A 459 -16.86 -3.21 -8.24
C THR A 459 -16.72 -2.46 -6.92
N ALA A 460 -15.55 -1.88 -6.64
CA ALA A 460 -15.31 -1.06 -5.45
C ALA A 460 -16.21 0.19 -5.38
N LEU A 461 -16.65 0.72 -6.52
CA LEU A 461 -17.55 1.89 -6.56
C LEU A 461 -18.85 1.63 -5.81
N GLY A 462 -19.40 0.40 -5.90
CA GLY A 462 -20.60 0.02 -5.16
C GLY A 462 -20.40 0.04 -3.65
N GLU A 463 -19.23 -0.38 -3.18
CA GLU A 463 -18.91 -0.37 -1.76
C GLU A 463 -18.63 1.07 -1.25
N ILE A 464 -17.94 1.87 -2.05
CA ILE A 464 -17.70 3.31 -1.76
C ILE A 464 -19.02 4.04 -1.58
N ALA A 465 -19.98 3.84 -2.50
CA ALA A 465 -21.31 4.42 -2.41
C ALA A 465 -22.09 3.92 -1.20
N ARG A 466 -22.12 2.60 -1.00
CA ARG A 466 -22.90 1.95 0.07
C ARG A 466 -22.42 2.35 1.47
N PHE A 467 -21.11 2.51 1.67
CA PHE A 467 -20.56 2.94 2.94
C PHE A 467 -20.51 4.47 3.11
N GLY A 468 -20.82 5.24 2.08
CA GLY A 468 -20.75 6.70 2.12
C GLY A 468 -19.35 7.22 2.46
N LEU A 469 -18.31 6.57 1.90
CA LEU A 469 -16.94 6.88 2.26
C LEU A 469 -16.49 8.26 1.72
N ARG A 470 -15.67 8.96 2.47
CA ARG A 470 -15.08 10.25 2.07
C ARG A 470 -13.94 10.04 1.07
N VAL A 471 -14.31 9.58 -0.14
CA VAL A 471 -13.37 9.25 -1.22
C VAL A 471 -13.67 10.11 -2.44
N THR A 472 -12.69 10.90 -2.87
CA THR A 472 -12.71 11.58 -4.17
C THR A 472 -11.81 10.80 -5.12
N ILE A 473 -12.37 10.27 -6.21
CA ILE A 473 -11.64 9.52 -7.23
C ILE A 473 -11.38 10.45 -8.40
N VAL A 474 -10.14 10.83 -8.64
CA VAL A 474 -9.72 11.58 -9.85
C VAL A 474 -9.23 10.55 -10.86
N VAL A 475 -9.99 10.40 -11.94
CA VAL A 475 -9.65 9.46 -13.02
C VAL A 475 -9.08 10.23 -14.19
N VAL A 476 -7.81 9.95 -14.48
CA VAL A 476 -7.18 10.34 -15.74
C VAL A 476 -7.62 9.34 -16.81
N ASN A 477 -8.54 9.78 -17.67
CA ASN A 477 -9.05 8.96 -18.76
C ASN A 477 -8.34 9.32 -20.07
N ASN A 478 -7.32 8.57 -20.40
CA ASN A 478 -6.57 8.70 -21.67
C ASN A 478 -6.95 7.61 -22.68
N ASP A 479 -8.07 6.92 -22.45
CA ASP A 479 -8.60 5.83 -23.27
C ASP A 479 -7.62 4.67 -23.45
N GLY A 480 -6.93 4.25 -22.35
CA GLY A 480 -6.14 3.03 -22.38
C GLY A 480 -4.77 3.07 -21.70
N GLY A 481 -3.83 2.31 -22.24
CA GLY A 481 -2.51 2.06 -21.65
C GLY A 481 -1.49 3.18 -21.89
N GLY A 482 -1.69 4.37 -21.33
CA GLY A 482 -0.84 5.55 -21.53
C GLY A 482 0.65 5.34 -21.26
N ILE A 483 1.00 4.57 -20.23
CA ILE A 483 2.42 4.33 -19.87
C ILE A 483 3.19 3.64 -21.02
N PHE A 484 2.54 2.82 -21.83
CA PHE A 484 3.21 2.10 -22.90
C PHE A 484 3.76 3.03 -24.00
N HIS A 485 3.21 4.25 -24.13
CA HIS A 485 3.72 5.28 -25.05
C HIS A 485 5.10 5.84 -24.63
N PHE A 486 5.51 5.65 -23.39
CA PHE A 486 6.84 6.00 -22.88
C PHE A 486 7.86 4.87 -23.03
N LEU A 487 7.46 3.72 -23.58
CA LEU A 487 8.32 2.54 -23.68
C LEU A 487 8.73 2.25 -25.13
N PRO A 488 9.86 1.58 -25.35
CA PRO A 488 10.40 1.35 -26.69
C PRO A 488 9.46 0.69 -27.69
N GLN A 489 8.50 -0.13 -27.22
CA GLN A 489 7.53 -0.79 -28.08
C GLN A 489 6.61 0.20 -28.84
N ALA A 490 6.44 1.43 -28.35
CA ALA A 490 5.66 2.46 -29.06
C ALA A 490 6.28 2.79 -30.43
N ASP A 491 7.61 2.79 -30.51
CA ASP A 491 8.36 3.12 -31.72
C ASP A 491 8.74 1.87 -32.55
N GLN A 492 8.61 0.66 -31.99
CA GLN A 492 9.12 -0.57 -32.59
C GLN A 492 8.08 -1.37 -33.37
N MET A 493 6.81 -0.94 -33.37
CA MET A 493 5.74 -1.65 -34.08
C MET A 493 4.76 -0.69 -34.78
N PRO A 494 4.00 -1.17 -35.79
CA PRO A 494 2.92 -0.41 -36.40
C PRO A 494 1.88 0.05 -35.36
N LEU A 495 1.35 1.27 -35.55
CA LEU A 495 0.44 1.91 -34.60
C LEU A 495 -0.82 1.07 -34.32
N ASP A 496 -1.42 0.48 -35.35
CA ASP A 496 -2.61 -0.36 -35.23
C ASP A 496 -2.37 -1.56 -34.34
N ARG A 497 -1.21 -2.18 -34.47
CA ARG A 497 -0.80 -3.31 -33.64
C ARG A 497 -0.47 -2.87 -32.21
N PHE A 498 0.17 -1.71 -32.07
CA PHE A 498 0.45 -1.14 -30.75
C PHE A 498 -0.83 -0.81 -30.00
N GLU A 499 -1.78 -0.13 -30.65
CA GLU A 499 -3.09 0.17 -30.06
C GLU A 499 -3.87 -1.08 -29.65
N THR A 500 -3.82 -2.13 -30.48
CA THR A 500 -4.50 -3.40 -30.16
C THR A 500 -3.90 -4.10 -28.93
N LEU A 501 -2.57 -4.11 -28.77
CA LEU A 501 -1.89 -4.92 -27.76
C LEU A 501 -1.54 -4.16 -26.47
N PHE A 502 -1.35 -2.86 -26.55
CA PHE A 502 -0.82 -2.01 -25.46
C PHE A 502 -1.68 -0.78 -25.20
N GLY A 503 -2.07 -0.04 -26.23
CA GLY A 503 -2.96 1.11 -26.12
C GLY A 503 -4.32 0.70 -25.58
N THR A 504 -4.89 -0.34 -26.11
CA THR A 504 -6.17 -0.97 -25.69
C THR A 504 -7.30 0.05 -25.45
N PRO A 505 -7.64 0.89 -26.45
CA PRO A 505 -8.67 1.89 -26.28
C PRO A 505 -10.01 1.25 -25.95
N HIS A 506 -10.71 1.76 -24.94
CA HIS A 506 -11.94 1.15 -24.42
C HIS A 506 -13.21 1.96 -24.72
N GLY A 507 -13.12 3.27 -24.97
CA GLY A 507 -14.25 4.14 -25.32
C GLY A 507 -15.29 4.33 -24.22
N HIS A 508 -14.95 4.02 -22.95
CA HIS A 508 -15.90 4.11 -21.83
C HIS A 508 -15.79 5.44 -21.10
N SER A 509 -16.93 5.98 -20.63
CA SER A 509 -16.97 7.05 -19.64
C SER A 509 -17.01 6.45 -18.24
N LEU A 510 -15.98 6.74 -17.45
CA LEU A 510 -15.87 6.28 -16.06
C LEU A 510 -16.89 7.01 -15.17
N ALA A 511 -17.25 8.25 -15.50
CA ALA A 511 -18.31 8.99 -14.83
C ALA A 511 -19.66 8.28 -14.94
N ARG A 512 -19.99 7.76 -16.14
CA ARG A 512 -21.24 7.00 -16.34
C ARG A 512 -21.24 5.68 -15.58
N ILE A 513 -20.10 5.01 -15.52
CA ILE A 513 -19.93 3.78 -14.75
C ILE A 513 -20.09 4.06 -13.25
N ALA A 514 -19.46 5.12 -12.73
CA ALA A 514 -19.59 5.52 -11.33
C ALA A 514 -21.04 5.81 -10.93
N ASN A 515 -21.76 6.56 -11.76
CA ASN A 515 -23.18 6.83 -11.55
C ASN A 515 -24.04 5.55 -11.52
N ALA A 516 -23.72 4.55 -12.34
CA ALA A 516 -24.43 3.27 -12.35
C ALA A 516 -24.22 2.49 -11.03
N PHE A 517 -23.09 2.69 -10.35
CA PHE A 517 -22.81 2.13 -9.03
C PHE A 517 -23.29 3.02 -7.87
N GLY A 518 -23.89 4.19 -8.15
CA GLY A 518 -24.39 5.11 -7.13
C GLY A 518 -23.35 6.11 -6.60
N VAL A 519 -22.19 6.22 -7.21
CA VAL A 519 -21.20 7.26 -6.90
C VAL A 519 -21.47 8.48 -7.77
N PRO A 520 -21.77 9.67 -7.20
CA PRO A 520 -21.87 10.91 -7.94
C PRO A 520 -20.61 11.17 -8.79
N SER A 521 -20.77 11.70 -9.99
CA SER A 521 -19.63 11.93 -10.86
C SER A 521 -19.73 13.22 -11.65
N ARG A 522 -18.55 13.71 -12.09
CA ARG A 522 -18.38 14.86 -12.96
C ARG A 522 -17.30 14.59 -13.99
N THR A 523 -17.45 15.19 -15.16
CA THR A 523 -16.38 15.34 -16.14
C THR A 523 -15.90 16.78 -16.10
N VAL A 524 -14.61 17.00 -16.01
CA VAL A 524 -13.99 18.33 -15.97
C VAL A 524 -12.91 18.46 -17.05
N ASP A 525 -12.85 19.65 -17.65
CA ASP A 525 -11.92 19.99 -18.73
C ASP A 525 -11.08 21.25 -18.42
N THR A 526 -11.25 21.80 -17.20
CA THR A 526 -10.51 22.97 -16.73
C THR A 526 -9.89 22.69 -15.36
N GLU A 527 -8.75 23.31 -15.10
CA GLU A 527 -8.05 23.21 -13.80
C GLU A 527 -8.93 23.74 -12.66
N ALA A 528 -9.61 24.88 -12.88
CA ALA A 528 -10.54 25.44 -11.91
C ALA A 528 -11.71 24.49 -11.59
N GLY A 529 -12.21 23.75 -12.58
CA GLY A 529 -13.23 22.72 -12.38
C GLY A 529 -12.73 21.56 -11.54
N LEU A 530 -11.48 21.11 -11.78
CA LEU A 530 -10.85 20.07 -10.98
C LEU A 530 -10.63 20.54 -9.53
N GLN A 531 -10.09 21.74 -9.33
CA GLN A 531 -9.86 22.32 -8.00
C GLN A 531 -11.18 22.50 -7.23
N ALA A 532 -12.25 22.95 -7.90
CA ALA A 532 -13.57 23.06 -7.29
C ALA A 532 -14.10 21.69 -6.82
N ALA A 533 -13.98 20.66 -7.66
CA ALA A 533 -14.38 19.30 -7.30
C ALA A 533 -13.54 18.72 -6.15
N LEU A 534 -12.23 18.99 -6.14
CA LEU A 534 -11.34 18.60 -5.05
C LEU A 534 -11.60 19.37 -3.75
N GLY A 535 -12.22 20.55 -3.81
CA GLY A 535 -12.66 21.32 -2.65
C GLY A 535 -13.90 20.76 -1.94
N GLU A 536 -14.68 19.91 -2.59
CA GLU A 536 -15.89 19.31 -2.02
C GLU A 536 -15.56 18.13 -1.10
N ASP A 537 -16.25 18.04 0.03
CA ASP A 537 -15.99 17.01 1.06
C ASP A 537 -17.28 16.31 1.52
N ASP A 538 -18.33 16.31 0.69
CA ASP A 538 -19.67 15.85 1.05
C ASP A 538 -19.91 14.34 0.81
N GLY A 539 -18.88 13.52 0.69
CA GLY A 539 -18.98 12.07 0.48
C GLY A 539 -18.26 11.58 -0.77
N PRO A 540 -18.67 10.43 -1.33
CA PRO A 540 -17.98 9.87 -2.49
C PRO A 540 -18.24 10.70 -3.76
N LEU A 541 -17.16 10.94 -4.52
CA LEU A 541 -17.23 11.64 -5.82
C LEU A 541 -16.23 11.02 -6.79
N LEU A 542 -16.63 10.82 -8.05
CA LEU A 542 -15.70 10.53 -9.13
C LEU A 542 -15.58 11.73 -10.07
N VAL A 543 -14.36 12.18 -10.31
CA VAL A 543 -14.02 13.26 -11.24
C VAL A 543 -13.26 12.66 -12.41
N GLU A 544 -13.88 12.63 -13.59
CA GLU A 544 -13.27 12.15 -14.83
C GLU A 544 -12.63 13.33 -15.58
N VAL A 545 -11.34 13.18 -15.91
CA VAL A 545 -10.59 14.15 -16.71
C VAL A 545 -10.05 13.43 -17.95
N ALA A 546 -10.52 13.83 -19.13
CA ALA A 546 -10.09 13.25 -20.39
C ALA A 546 -8.74 13.85 -20.81
N THR A 547 -7.77 13.00 -21.17
CA THR A 547 -6.45 13.39 -21.67
C THR A 547 -6.07 12.63 -22.94
N ASP A 548 -4.98 13.00 -23.59
CA ASP A 548 -4.46 12.34 -24.77
C ASP A 548 -3.10 11.69 -24.46
N ARG A 549 -2.94 10.41 -24.82
CA ARG A 549 -1.72 9.63 -24.54
C ARG A 549 -0.49 10.13 -25.26
N THR A 550 -0.65 10.59 -26.51
CA THR A 550 0.45 11.12 -27.35
C THR A 550 0.88 12.48 -26.84
N GLU A 551 -0.09 13.36 -26.57
CA GLU A 551 0.20 14.68 -26.00
C GLU A 551 0.84 14.56 -24.61
N ASN A 552 0.45 13.59 -23.80
CA ASN A 552 1.07 13.35 -22.50
C ASN A 552 2.59 13.09 -22.63
N VAL A 553 3.03 12.30 -23.60
CA VAL A 553 4.47 12.09 -23.87
C VAL A 553 5.14 13.41 -24.25
N ALA A 554 4.49 14.21 -25.09
CA ALA A 554 5.04 15.51 -25.54
C ALA A 554 5.18 16.49 -24.37
N VAL A 555 4.17 16.59 -23.47
CA VAL A 555 4.23 17.41 -22.25
C VAL A 555 5.40 17.00 -21.37
N HIS A 556 5.54 15.73 -21.07
CA HIS A 556 6.67 15.22 -20.26
C HIS A 556 8.02 15.52 -20.91
N HIS A 557 8.11 15.46 -22.23
CA HIS A 557 9.35 15.81 -22.93
C HIS A 557 9.69 17.30 -22.80
N ARG A 558 8.69 18.19 -22.94
CA ARG A 558 8.87 19.64 -22.74
C ARG A 558 9.30 19.97 -21.31
N LEU A 559 8.65 19.36 -20.29
CA LEU A 559 9.03 19.53 -18.89
C LEU A 559 10.49 19.10 -18.64
N ARG A 560 10.89 17.92 -19.12
CA ARG A 560 12.28 17.44 -18.97
C ARG A 560 13.29 18.35 -19.71
N THR A 561 12.90 18.95 -20.83
CA THR A 561 13.74 19.91 -21.56
C THR A 561 13.91 21.21 -20.78
N ALA A 562 12.83 21.74 -20.19
CA ALA A 562 12.88 22.92 -19.32
C ALA A 562 13.79 22.67 -18.09
N VAL A 563 13.67 21.50 -17.45
CA VAL A 563 14.52 21.12 -16.32
C VAL A 563 16.00 21.05 -16.72
N ARG A 564 16.34 20.44 -17.87
CA ARG A 564 17.73 20.41 -18.36
C ARG A 564 18.28 21.81 -18.62
N ALA A 565 17.48 22.69 -19.22
CA ALA A 565 17.88 24.07 -19.46
C ALA A 565 18.11 24.85 -18.16
N ALA A 566 17.28 24.58 -17.12
CA ALA A 566 17.42 25.20 -15.81
C ALA A 566 18.69 24.75 -15.08
N LEU A 567 19.18 23.53 -15.31
CA LEU A 567 20.36 22.97 -14.64
C LEU A 567 21.69 23.23 -15.43
N ALA A 568 21.60 23.61 -16.70
CA ALA A 568 22.76 23.99 -17.50
C ALA A 568 23.31 25.35 -17.05
#